data_12dc28436b9529c7c3ccb7d1cc1530b8
#
_entry.id   12dc28436b9529c7c3ccb7d1cc1530b8
#
_cell.length_a   1.000
_cell.length_b   1.000
_cell.length_c   1.000
_cell.angle_alpha   90.00
_cell.angle_beta   90.00
_cell.angle_gamma   90.00
#
_symmetry.space_group_name_H-M   'P 1'
#
loop_
_entity.id
_entity.type
_entity.pdbx_description
1 polymer ?
#
loop_
_entity_poly.entity_id
_entity_poly.type
_entity_poly.pdbx_seq_one_letter_code
_entity_poly.pdbx_strand_id
1 'polypeptide(L)'
;MSAQTLSSTESSGSTLTRVLNGYARLCAAIARLCMVLSVIGVICLVAAVSFQIFGRHILNNTPTWAESLSLLLVLYVTMLGAAVAVRDAGHIGFESLADLLPAAGQRRLQIVVHLLVLLFGALMAWYCGQLAESVHHYKIPNLGLSEGWKYAPATLSGGLIVLFSIEHIIALLRNQKVVPAWH
;
A
#
# COMPACT_ATOMS: atom_id res chain seq x y z
N MET A 1 7.28 16.06 47.90
CA MET A 1 7.49 16.53 46.51
C MET A 1 7.48 15.37 45.47
N SER A 2 6.94 14.21 45.82
CA SER A 2 7.05 12.97 44.98
C SER A 2 5.75 12.49 44.33
N ALA A 3 4.58 13.05 44.68
CA ALA A 3 3.30 12.54 44.12
C ALA A 3 2.86 13.22 42.80
N GLN A 4 3.30 14.46 42.52
CA GLN A 4 2.94 15.19 41.33
C GLN A 4 3.73 14.76 40.06
N THR A 5 4.93 14.20 40.22
CA THR A 5 5.75 13.69 39.12
C THR A 5 5.26 12.36 38.58
N LEU A 6 4.57 11.55 39.39
CA LEU A 6 4.02 10.26 38.96
C LEU A 6 2.73 10.41 38.13
N SER A 7 1.88 11.41 38.46
CA SER A 7 0.61 11.63 37.75
C SER A 7 0.81 12.22 36.34
N SER A 8 1.87 12.95 36.09
CA SER A 8 2.18 13.53 34.78
C SER A 8 2.73 12.51 33.80
N THR A 9 3.47 11.50 34.27
CA THR A 9 3.99 10.40 33.43
C THR A 9 2.89 9.40 33.02
N GLU A 10 1.94 9.11 33.87
CA GLU A 10 0.80 8.22 33.55
C GLU A 10 -0.17 8.87 32.53
N SER A 11 -0.43 10.15 32.64
CA SER A 11 -1.28 10.91 31.72
C SER A 11 -0.67 10.97 30.30
N SER A 12 0.63 11.19 30.19
CA SER A 12 1.35 11.23 28.91
C SER A 12 1.38 9.87 28.22
N GLY A 13 1.54 8.78 28.98
CA GLY A 13 1.52 7.41 28.45
C GLY A 13 0.16 6.98 27.89
N SER A 14 -0.93 7.41 28.52
CA SER A 14 -2.29 7.08 28.07
C SER A 14 -2.69 7.82 26.79
N THR A 15 -2.25 9.06 26.61
CA THR A 15 -2.50 9.86 25.40
C THR A 15 -1.72 9.31 24.21
N LEU A 16 -0.45 8.97 24.40
CA LEU A 16 0.40 8.39 23.36
C LEU A 16 -0.15 7.05 22.87
N THR A 17 -0.62 6.18 23.76
CA THR A 17 -1.25 4.92 23.39
C THR A 17 -2.55 5.11 22.62
N ARG A 18 -3.36 6.10 22.93
CA ARG A 18 -4.58 6.43 22.19
C ARG A 18 -4.28 6.90 20.76
N VAL A 19 -3.32 7.79 20.59
CA VAL A 19 -2.91 8.30 19.28
C VAL A 19 -2.40 7.17 18.39
N LEU A 20 -1.54 6.30 18.94
CA LEU A 20 -0.97 5.20 18.16
C LEU A 20 -1.99 4.11 17.81
N ASN A 21 -2.94 3.83 18.71
CA ASN A 21 -4.05 2.94 18.40
C ASN A 21 -4.99 3.56 17.36
N GLY A 22 -5.16 4.89 17.37
CA GLY A 22 -5.89 5.63 16.32
C GLY A 22 -5.20 5.50 14.97
N TYR A 23 -3.88 5.66 14.92
CA TYR A 23 -3.08 5.50 13.71
C TYR A 23 -3.18 4.09 13.13
N ALA A 24 -3.03 3.05 13.96
CA ALA A 24 -3.16 1.66 13.52
C ALA A 24 -4.57 1.35 12.97
N ARG A 25 -5.62 1.89 13.59
CA ARG A 25 -6.99 1.76 13.08
C ARG A 25 -7.17 2.46 11.72
N LEU A 26 -6.59 3.63 11.56
CA LEU A 26 -6.61 4.37 10.29
C LEU A 26 -5.90 3.57 9.20
N CYS A 27 -4.70 3.06 9.45
CA CYS A 27 -3.96 2.22 8.52
C CYS A 27 -4.75 0.95 8.14
N ALA A 28 -5.41 0.30 9.13
CA ALA A 28 -6.27 -0.85 8.88
C ALA A 28 -7.49 -0.50 8.00
N ALA A 29 -8.12 0.65 8.24
CA ALA A 29 -9.25 1.11 7.43
C ALA A 29 -8.82 1.42 5.99
N ILE A 30 -7.69 2.09 5.79
CA ILE A 30 -7.13 2.39 4.47
C ILE A 30 -6.76 1.08 3.74
N ALA A 31 -6.10 0.14 4.40
CA ALA A 31 -5.75 -1.16 3.81
C ALA A 31 -7.00 -1.94 3.37
N ARG A 32 -8.04 -1.96 4.20
CA ARG A 32 -9.32 -2.59 3.87
C ARG A 32 -10.00 -1.93 2.67
N LEU A 33 -9.99 -0.60 2.60
CA LEU A 33 -10.49 0.13 1.44
C LEU A 33 -9.72 -0.21 0.17
N CYS A 34 -8.37 -0.20 0.22
CA CYS A 34 -7.53 -0.58 -0.91
C CYS A 34 -7.77 -2.02 -1.37
N MET A 35 -7.98 -2.95 -0.44
CA MET A 35 -8.31 -4.35 -0.74
C MET A 35 -9.64 -4.45 -1.49
N VAL A 36 -10.69 -3.79 -1.01
CA VAL A 36 -12.00 -3.78 -1.68
C VAL A 36 -11.91 -3.15 -3.07
N LEU A 37 -11.21 -2.02 -3.21
CA LEU A 37 -10.99 -1.37 -4.50
C LEU A 37 -10.22 -2.27 -5.46
N SER A 38 -9.21 -3.01 -4.98
CA SER A 38 -8.47 -3.97 -5.80
C SER A 38 -9.36 -5.11 -6.29
N VAL A 39 -10.23 -5.66 -5.43
CA VAL A 39 -11.16 -6.72 -5.82
C VAL A 39 -12.15 -6.21 -6.87
N ILE A 40 -12.74 -5.04 -6.68
CA ILE A 40 -13.63 -4.40 -7.66
C ILE A 40 -12.86 -4.16 -8.97
N GLY A 41 -11.63 -3.67 -8.87
CA GLY A 41 -10.76 -3.44 -10.03
C GLY A 41 -10.49 -4.72 -10.84
N VAL A 42 -10.26 -5.86 -10.18
CA VAL A 42 -10.11 -7.17 -10.85
C VAL A 42 -11.39 -7.56 -11.58
N ILE A 43 -12.54 -7.41 -10.95
CA ILE A 43 -13.84 -7.72 -11.59
C ILE A 43 -14.05 -6.84 -12.84
N CYS A 44 -13.78 -5.53 -12.72
CA CYS A 44 -13.87 -4.61 -13.84
C CYS A 44 -12.86 -4.96 -14.96
N LEU A 45 -11.64 -5.36 -14.59
CA LEU A 45 -10.61 -5.79 -15.53
C LEU A 45 -11.07 -7.01 -16.33
N VAL A 46 -11.57 -8.05 -15.64
CA VAL A 46 -12.08 -9.26 -16.29
C VAL A 46 -13.26 -8.93 -17.22
N ALA A 47 -14.17 -8.06 -16.79
CA ALA A 47 -15.29 -7.61 -17.63
C ALA A 47 -14.81 -6.85 -18.87
N ALA A 48 -13.85 -5.93 -18.71
CA ALA A 48 -13.30 -5.14 -19.82
C ALA A 48 -12.57 -6.02 -20.85
N VAL A 49 -11.76 -6.96 -20.39
CA VAL A 49 -11.03 -7.91 -21.27
C VAL A 49 -12.02 -8.85 -21.96
N SER A 50 -13.02 -9.37 -21.25
CA SER A 50 -14.06 -10.22 -21.83
C SER A 50 -14.84 -9.47 -22.92
N PHE A 51 -15.21 -8.21 -22.65
CA PHE A 51 -15.87 -7.36 -23.64
C PHE A 51 -14.99 -7.09 -24.88
N GLN A 52 -13.69 -6.86 -24.68
CA GLN A 52 -12.73 -6.67 -25.75
C GLN A 52 -12.61 -7.91 -26.63
N ILE A 53 -12.51 -9.12 -26.04
CA ILE A 53 -12.43 -10.38 -26.77
C ILE A 53 -13.72 -10.61 -27.58
N PHE A 54 -14.87 -10.39 -26.95
CA PHE A 54 -16.17 -10.50 -27.61
C PHE A 54 -16.28 -9.55 -28.80
N GLY A 55 -15.95 -8.27 -28.62
CA GLY A 55 -15.94 -7.26 -29.68
C GLY A 55 -15.03 -7.64 -30.85
N ARG A 56 -13.85 -8.17 -30.54
CA ARG A 56 -12.88 -8.59 -31.56
C ARG A 56 -13.35 -9.78 -32.38
N HIS A 57 -13.91 -10.82 -31.74
CA HIS A 57 -14.21 -12.11 -32.40
C HIS A 57 -15.61 -12.17 -32.99
N ILE A 58 -16.59 -11.47 -32.40
CA ILE A 58 -18.00 -11.56 -32.82
C ILE A 58 -18.43 -10.34 -33.61
N LEU A 59 -18.06 -9.12 -33.14
CA LEU A 59 -18.44 -7.87 -33.79
C LEU A 59 -17.43 -7.44 -34.86
N ASN A 60 -16.28 -8.13 -34.98
CA ASN A 60 -15.18 -7.80 -35.88
C ASN A 60 -14.73 -6.33 -35.75
N ASN A 61 -14.97 -5.73 -34.60
CA ASN A 61 -14.65 -4.35 -34.25
C ASN A 61 -13.97 -4.34 -32.89
N THR A 62 -12.71 -3.92 -32.85
CA THR A 62 -11.91 -3.92 -31.62
C THR A 62 -12.07 -2.58 -30.92
N PRO A 63 -12.71 -2.51 -29.75
CA PRO A 63 -12.79 -1.29 -28.97
C PRO A 63 -11.43 -0.94 -28.38
N THR A 64 -10.69 -0.05 -29.04
CA THR A 64 -9.32 0.35 -28.67
C THR A 64 -9.22 0.99 -27.28
N TRP A 65 -10.31 1.60 -26.79
CA TRP A 65 -10.38 2.16 -25.45
C TRP A 65 -10.36 1.07 -24.36
N ALA A 66 -10.87 -0.14 -24.63
CA ALA A 66 -10.92 -1.23 -23.67
C ALA A 66 -9.51 -1.76 -23.34
N GLU A 67 -8.60 -1.78 -24.30
CA GLU A 67 -7.20 -2.14 -24.09
C GLU A 67 -6.50 -1.14 -23.16
N SER A 68 -6.62 0.15 -23.44
CA SER A 68 -6.01 1.20 -22.62
C SER A 68 -6.59 1.23 -21.20
N LEU A 69 -7.90 0.97 -21.06
CA LEU A 69 -8.57 0.87 -19.76
C LEU A 69 -8.07 -0.34 -18.97
N SER A 70 -7.93 -1.49 -19.61
CA SER A 70 -7.46 -2.73 -18.97
C SER A 70 -6.03 -2.56 -18.45
N LEU A 71 -5.13 -1.95 -19.23
CA LEU A 71 -3.77 -1.64 -18.79
C LEU A 71 -3.76 -0.71 -17.57
N LEU A 72 -4.63 0.31 -17.56
CA LEU A 72 -4.74 1.21 -16.43
C LEU A 72 -5.26 0.48 -15.18
N LEU A 73 -6.30 -0.34 -15.33
CA LEU A 73 -6.87 -1.13 -14.22
C LEU A 73 -5.84 -2.09 -13.61
N VAL A 74 -5.04 -2.77 -14.45
CA VAL A 74 -3.96 -3.65 -13.96
C VAL A 74 -2.99 -2.88 -13.07
N LEU A 75 -2.56 -1.68 -13.49
CA LEU A 75 -1.66 -0.85 -12.69
C LEU A 75 -2.27 -0.47 -11.34
N TYR A 76 -3.55 -0.06 -11.31
CA TYR A 76 -4.22 0.29 -10.06
C TYR A 76 -4.37 -0.92 -9.13
N VAL A 77 -4.84 -2.05 -9.66
CA VAL A 77 -5.05 -3.27 -8.87
C VAL A 77 -3.74 -3.79 -8.30
N THR A 78 -2.69 -3.86 -9.12
CA THR A 78 -1.39 -4.40 -8.68
C THR A 78 -0.71 -3.48 -7.67
N MET A 79 -0.72 -2.17 -7.87
CA MET A 79 -0.06 -1.23 -6.97
C MET A 79 -0.79 -1.11 -5.63
N LEU A 80 -2.13 -1.02 -5.62
CA LEU A 80 -2.91 -1.02 -4.38
C LEU A 80 -2.79 -2.36 -3.64
N GLY A 81 -2.86 -3.48 -4.37
CA GLY A 81 -2.67 -4.82 -3.81
C GLY A 81 -1.29 -5.01 -3.20
N ALA A 82 -0.22 -4.51 -3.86
CA ALA A 82 1.13 -4.55 -3.34
C ALA A 82 1.27 -3.76 -2.03
N ALA A 83 0.67 -2.56 -1.93
CA ALA A 83 0.69 -1.79 -0.69
C ALA A 83 0.00 -2.53 0.47
N VAL A 84 -1.15 -3.17 0.21
CA VAL A 84 -1.84 -3.99 1.23
C VAL A 84 -1.01 -5.20 1.60
N ALA A 85 -0.39 -5.88 0.63
CA ALA A 85 0.48 -7.03 0.88
C ALA A 85 1.68 -6.66 1.78
N VAL A 86 2.28 -5.49 1.60
CA VAL A 86 3.35 -5.00 2.48
C VAL A 86 2.87 -4.88 3.92
N ARG A 87 1.62 -4.43 4.14
CA ARG A 87 1.06 -4.32 5.48
C ARG A 87 0.71 -5.67 6.10
N ASP A 88 0.03 -6.51 5.34
CA ASP A 88 -0.62 -7.71 5.88
C ASP A 88 0.26 -8.97 5.79
N ALA A 89 1.10 -9.06 4.75
CA ALA A 89 1.99 -10.20 4.49
C ALA A 89 3.48 -9.91 4.74
N GLY A 90 3.81 -8.74 5.28
CA GLY A 90 5.19 -8.28 5.45
C GLY A 90 6.11 -9.20 6.28
N HIS A 91 5.58 -10.27 6.86
CA HIS A 91 6.33 -11.18 7.74
C HIS A 91 6.49 -12.61 7.20
N ILE A 92 5.67 -13.04 6.22
CA ILE A 92 5.61 -14.46 5.82
C ILE A 92 6.93 -14.93 5.16
N GLY A 93 7.63 -14.09 4.42
CA GLY A 93 8.87 -14.46 3.75
C GLY A 93 10.11 -14.49 4.64
N PHE A 94 10.07 -13.81 5.78
CA PHE A 94 11.22 -13.65 6.66
C PHE A 94 11.14 -14.50 7.94
N GLU A 95 10.00 -15.10 8.24
CA GLU A 95 9.82 -15.93 9.45
C GLU A 95 10.81 -17.11 9.43
N SER A 96 10.94 -17.81 8.31
CA SER A 96 11.86 -18.94 8.17
C SER A 96 13.36 -18.54 8.34
N LEU A 97 13.73 -17.34 7.92
CA LEU A 97 15.11 -16.83 8.12
C LEU A 97 15.30 -16.27 9.53
N ALA A 98 14.26 -15.68 10.08
CA ALA A 98 14.26 -15.11 11.40
C ALA A 98 14.35 -16.20 12.48
N ASP A 99 13.73 -17.36 12.28
CA ASP A 99 13.78 -18.50 13.21
C ASP A 99 15.20 -19.07 13.40
N LEU A 100 16.11 -18.79 12.47
CA LEU A 100 17.53 -19.16 12.56
C LEU A 100 18.36 -18.20 13.43
N LEU A 101 17.81 -17.03 13.79
CA LEU A 101 18.52 -16.01 14.56
C LEU A 101 18.03 -15.94 16.02
N PRO A 102 18.92 -15.56 16.95
CA PRO A 102 18.50 -15.27 18.34
C PRO A 102 17.52 -14.08 18.35
N ALA A 103 16.61 -14.04 19.33
CA ALA A 103 15.49 -13.08 19.41
C ALA A 103 15.90 -11.59 19.21
N ALA A 104 17.09 -11.22 19.68
CA ALA A 104 17.63 -9.87 19.47
C ALA A 104 18.02 -9.60 18.01
N GLY A 105 18.54 -10.63 17.31
CA GLY A 105 18.90 -10.57 15.89
C GLY A 105 17.66 -10.48 15.01
N GLN A 106 16.65 -11.27 15.32
CA GLN A 106 15.34 -11.28 14.65
C GLN A 106 14.70 -9.87 14.62
N ARG A 107 14.64 -9.22 15.78
CA ARG A 107 14.09 -7.86 15.87
C ARG A 107 14.87 -6.83 15.07
N ARG A 108 16.21 -6.91 15.08
CA ARG A 108 17.06 -6.01 14.28
C ARG A 108 16.85 -6.21 12.80
N LEU A 109 16.79 -7.46 12.35
CA LEU A 109 16.52 -7.80 10.95
C LEU A 109 15.17 -7.25 10.49
N GLN A 110 14.11 -7.42 11.26
CA GLN A 110 12.78 -6.89 10.95
C GLN A 110 12.79 -5.35 10.83
N ILE A 111 13.46 -4.64 11.73
CA ILE A 111 13.57 -3.18 11.64
C ILE A 111 14.32 -2.77 10.37
N VAL A 112 15.42 -3.43 10.03
CA VAL A 112 16.19 -3.13 8.81
C VAL A 112 15.34 -3.36 7.56
N VAL A 113 14.60 -4.46 7.49
CA VAL A 113 13.72 -4.76 6.36
C VAL A 113 12.64 -3.70 6.20
N HIS A 114 11.93 -3.33 7.29
CA HIS A 114 10.92 -2.29 7.22
C HIS A 114 11.49 -0.91 6.88
N LEU A 115 12.72 -0.62 7.30
CA LEU A 115 13.41 0.62 6.92
C LEU A 115 13.75 0.65 5.42
N LEU A 116 14.19 -0.47 4.85
CA LEU A 116 14.45 -0.60 3.41
C LEU A 116 13.15 -0.47 2.60
N VAL A 117 12.07 -1.12 3.05
CA VAL A 117 10.75 -1.02 2.41
C VAL A 117 10.20 0.40 2.48
N LEU A 118 10.39 1.09 3.61
CA LEU A 118 10.03 2.50 3.77
C LEU A 118 10.80 3.39 2.79
N LEU A 119 12.12 3.20 2.70
CA LEU A 119 12.97 3.95 1.77
C LEU A 119 12.54 3.71 0.32
N PHE A 120 12.28 2.46 -0.06
CA PHE A 120 11.78 2.10 -1.39
C PHE A 120 10.43 2.78 -1.68
N GLY A 121 9.48 2.71 -0.75
CA GLY A 121 8.18 3.36 -0.89
C GLY A 121 8.30 4.88 -1.05
N ALA A 122 9.18 5.53 -0.28
CA ALA A 122 9.44 6.96 -0.37
C ALA A 122 10.03 7.36 -1.73
N LEU A 123 11.04 6.62 -2.22
CA LEU A 123 11.64 6.83 -3.53
C LEU A 123 10.61 6.63 -4.65
N MET A 124 9.81 5.56 -4.56
CA MET A 124 8.75 5.27 -5.51
C MET A 124 7.71 6.40 -5.56
N ALA A 125 7.21 6.86 -4.39
CA ALA A 125 6.27 7.96 -4.33
C ALA A 125 6.84 9.25 -4.94
N TRP A 126 8.09 9.57 -4.64
CA TRP A 126 8.75 10.76 -5.12
C TRP A 126 8.96 10.75 -6.64
N TYR A 127 9.64 9.72 -7.16
CA TYR A 127 9.98 9.66 -8.58
C TYR A 127 8.77 9.42 -9.48
N CYS A 128 7.82 8.57 -9.06
CA CYS A 128 6.57 8.39 -9.81
C CYS A 128 5.69 9.64 -9.76
N GLY A 129 5.71 10.39 -8.65
CA GLY A 129 5.03 11.68 -8.56
C GLY A 129 5.58 12.71 -9.54
N GLN A 130 6.90 12.88 -9.58
CA GLN A 130 7.57 13.76 -10.55
C GLN A 130 7.30 13.34 -12.00
N LEU A 131 7.31 12.03 -12.25
CA LEU A 131 7.04 11.51 -13.59
C LEU A 131 5.57 11.76 -13.98
N ALA A 132 4.62 11.55 -13.07
CA ALA A 132 3.21 11.85 -13.30
C ALA A 132 2.98 13.31 -13.68
N GLU A 133 3.69 14.23 -13.01
CA GLU A 133 3.62 15.66 -13.28
C GLU A 133 4.25 16.01 -14.64
N SER A 134 5.41 15.44 -14.98
CA SER A 134 6.10 15.72 -16.23
C SER A 134 5.32 15.28 -17.48
N VAL A 135 4.54 14.18 -17.36
CA VAL A 135 3.74 13.65 -18.48
C VAL A 135 2.26 14.07 -18.41
N HIS A 136 1.87 14.92 -17.49
CA HIS A 136 0.47 15.33 -17.28
C HIS A 136 -0.15 15.95 -18.55
N HIS A 137 0.63 16.64 -19.35
CA HIS A 137 0.16 17.28 -20.58
C HIS A 137 -0.10 16.31 -21.76
N TYR A 138 0.45 15.10 -21.70
CA TYR A 138 0.21 14.08 -22.71
C TYR A 138 -1.09 13.34 -22.41
N LYS A 139 -1.82 12.96 -23.48
CA LYS A 139 -3.09 12.23 -23.35
C LYS A 139 -2.91 10.77 -23.74
N ILE A 140 -3.54 9.88 -22.96
CA ILE A 140 -3.61 8.46 -23.31
C ILE A 140 -4.45 8.33 -24.59
N PRO A 141 -3.92 7.70 -25.65
CA PRO A 141 -4.70 7.43 -26.86
C PRO A 141 -6.00 6.70 -26.52
N ASN A 142 -7.09 7.05 -27.18
CA ASN A 142 -8.42 6.43 -27.08
C ASN A 142 -9.19 6.64 -25.76
N LEU A 143 -8.56 7.07 -24.65
CA LEU A 143 -9.25 7.36 -23.38
C LEU A 143 -9.42 8.86 -23.13
N GLY A 144 -8.62 9.72 -23.76
CA GLY A 144 -8.64 11.17 -23.54
C GLY A 144 -8.15 11.63 -22.15
N LEU A 145 -7.77 10.69 -21.28
CA LEU A 145 -7.21 10.96 -19.96
C LEU A 145 -5.73 11.38 -20.07
N SER A 146 -5.25 12.14 -19.09
CA SER A 146 -3.82 12.47 -18.98
C SER A 146 -2.98 11.22 -18.79
N GLU A 147 -1.79 11.16 -19.39
CA GLU A 147 -0.86 10.04 -19.21
C GLU A 147 -0.34 9.93 -17.79
N GLY A 148 -0.35 11.02 -17.01
CA GLY A 148 -0.03 11.02 -15.59
C GLY A 148 -0.86 10.05 -14.75
N TRP A 149 -2.08 9.70 -15.19
CA TRP A 149 -2.92 8.70 -14.50
C TRP A 149 -2.34 7.30 -14.47
N LYS A 150 -1.41 6.96 -15.34
CA LYS A 150 -0.67 5.68 -15.30
C LYS A 150 0.29 5.60 -14.11
N TYR A 151 0.81 6.74 -13.66
CA TYR A 151 1.80 6.82 -12.57
C TYR A 151 1.16 7.12 -11.22
N ALA A 152 -0.09 7.63 -11.20
CA ALA A 152 -0.84 7.90 -9.99
C ALA A 152 -0.94 6.70 -9.03
N PRO A 153 -1.24 5.46 -9.47
CA PRO A 153 -1.32 4.32 -8.57
C PRO A 153 0.03 3.97 -7.93
N ALA A 154 1.15 4.13 -8.65
CA ALA A 154 2.48 3.90 -8.10
C ALA A 154 2.84 4.96 -7.04
N THR A 155 2.51 6.22 -7.28
CA THR A 155 2.70 7.31 -6.31
C THR A 155 1.88 7.09 -5.05
N LEU A 156 0.59 6.74 -5.19
CA LEU A 156 -0.30 6.43 -4.06
C LEU A 156 0.19 5.20 -3.28
N SER A 157 0.54 4.13 -3.98
CA SER A 157 1.07 2.91 -3.38
C SER A 157 2.36 3.16 -2.61
N GLY A 158 3.28 3.96 -3.17
CA GLY A 158 4.50 4.37 -2.48
C GLY A 158 4.22 5.11 -1.17
N GLY A 159 3.28 6.05 -1.16
CA GLY A 159 2.83 6.73 0.05
C GLY A 159 2.21 5.78 1.08
N LEU A 160 1.39 4.83 0.64
CA LEU A 160 0.79 3.81 1.50
C LEU A 160 1.85 2.87 2.10
N ILE A 161 2.83 2.45 1.30
CA ILE A 161 3.95 1.61 1.78
C ILE A 161 4.73 2.33 2.87
N VAL A 162 5.00 3.63 2.72
CA VAL A 162 5.64 4.43 3.78
C VAL A 162 4.81 4.44 5.05
N LEU A 163 3.50 4.72 4.95
CA LEU A 163 2.59 4.73 6.10
C LEU A 163 2.57 3.37 6.82
N PHE A 164 2.44 2.27 6.09
CA PHE A 164 2.38 0.93 6.66
C PHE A 164 3.72 0.48 7.24
N SER A 165 4.85 0.86 6.62
CA SER A 165 6.18 0.56 7.17
C SER A 165 6.42 1.29 8.50
N ILE A 166 5.94 2.53 8.63
CA ILE A 166 5.98 3.26 9.91
C ILE A 166 5.13 2.55 10.97
N GLU A 167 3.91 2.07 10.61
CA GLU A 167 3.07 1.28 11.50
C GLU A 167 3.81 0.05 12.04
N HIS A 168 4.47 -0.71 11.15
CA HIS A 168 5.25 -1.88 11.54
C HIS A 168 6.44 -1.56 12.43
N ILE A 169 7.20 -0.50 12.13
CA ILE A 169 8.34 -0.07 12.96
C ILE A 169 7.86 0.31 14.37
N ILE A 170 6.76 1.07 14.47
CA ILE A 170 6.18 1.44 15.76
C ILE A 170 5.70 0.21 16.54
N ALA A 171 5.03 -0.74 15.87
CA ALA A 171 4.57 -1.98 16.48
C ALA A 171 5.74 -2.83 17.01
N LEU A 172 6.83 -2.96 16.23
CA LEU A 172 8.06 -3.66 16.64
C LEU A 172 8.75 -3.00 17.83
N LEU A 173 8.78 -1.67 17.89
CA LEU A 173 9.34 -0.94 19.04
C LEU A 173 8.53 -1.17 20.31
N ARG A 174 7.21 -1.39 20.18
CA ARG A 174 6.27 -1.67 21.29
C ARG A 174 6.09 -3.14 21.61
N ASN A 175 6.78 -4.03 20.90
CA ASN A 175 6.60 -5.48 21.04
C ASN A 175 5.15 -5.95 20.78
N GLN A 176 4.43 -5.26 19.91
CA GLN A 176 3.05 -5.56 19.49
C GLN A 176 3.07 -6.09 18.05
N LYS A 177 2.13 -6.99 17.74
CA LYS A 177 1.93 -7.46 16.35
C LYS A 177 0.87 -6.60 15.67
N VAL A 178 1.11 -6.27 14.38
CA VAL A 178 0.10 -5.62 13.54
C VAL A 178 -0.98 -6.64 13.21
N VAL A 179 -2.26 -6.27 13.43
CA VAL A 179 -3.40 -7.13 13.13
C VAL A 179 -3.71 -7.00 11.63
N PRO A 180 -3.82 -8.12 10.88
CA PRO A 180 -4.17 -8.09 9.46
C PRO A 180 -5.54 -7.43 9.21
N ALA A 181 -5.72 -6.86 8.00
CA ALA A 181 -6.93 -6.11 7.67
C ALA A 181 -8.19 -6.97 7.49
N TRP A 182 -8.03 -8.29 7.29
CA TRP A 182 -9.14 -9.24 7.05
C TRP A 182 -9.69 -9.92 8.32
N HIS A 183 -9.19 -9.59 9.50
CA HIS A 183 -9.70 -10.08 10.79
C HIS A 183 -10.59 -9.06 11.45
#